data_7884b3e22d978926879139994f080572
#
_entry.id   7884b3e22d978926879139994f080572
#
_cell.length_a   1.000
_cell.length_b   1.000
_cell.length_c   1.000
_cell.angle_alpha   90.00
_cell.angle_beta   90.00
_cell.angle_gamma   90.00
#
_symmetry.space_group_name_H-M   'P 1'
#
loop_
_entity.id
_entity.type
_entity.pdbx_description
1 polymer ?
#
loop_
_entity_poly.entity_id
_entity_poly.type
_entity_poly.pdbx_seq_one_letter_code
_entity_poly.pdbx_strand_id
1 'polypeptide(L)'
;MSVRIIIDRKVKKGKEADFARLLRALRSKAIFSKGYISGEMLRNRGDPQNYIVITAWQSFDDWEAYEKVPETSKIHARMEKLMDRATKVKICLHA
;
A
#
# COMPACT_ATOMS: atom_id res chain seq x y z
N MET A 1 9.55 14.80 10.54
CA MET A 1 10.51 13.92 9.87
C MET A 1 9.77 13.01 8.92
N SER A 2 10.20 12.94 7.65
CA SER A 2 9.51 12.14 6.66
C SER A 2 9.75 10.64 6.89
N VAL A 3 8.77 9.85 6.47
CA VAL A 3 8.84 8.40 6.58
C VAL A 3 8.60 7.75 5.22
N ARG A 4 9.12 6.55 5.06
CA ARG A 4 8.83 5.69 3.91
C ARG A 4 8.09 4.47 4.42
N ILE A 5 6.98 4.16 3.78
CA ILE A 5 6.21 2.95 4.10
C ILE A 5 6.41 1.97 2.95
N ILE A 6 6.92 0.80 3.26
CA ILE A 6 7.19 -0.25 2.27
C ILE A 6 6.23 -1.39 2.56
N ILE A 7 5.36 -1.68 1.61
CA ILE A 7 4.34 -2.73 1.76
C ILE A 7 4.59 -3.80 0.73
N ASP A 8 4.81 -5.02 1.19
CA ASP A 8 5.12 -6.19 0.37
C ASP A 8 3.95 -7.17 0.45
N ARG A 9 3.30 -7.39 -0.70
CA ARG A 9 2.12 -8.24 -0.80
C ARG A 9 2.34 -9.34 -1.84
N LYS A 10 1.87 -10.54 -1.52
CA LYS A 10 1.78 -11.63 -2.50
C LYS A 10 0.32 -11.90 -2.77
N VAL A 11 -0.11 -11.65 -4.01
CA VAL A 11 -1.49 -11.79 -4.46
C VAL A 11 -1.74 -13.21 -4.92
N LYS A 12 -2.91 -13.76 -4.61
CA LYS A 12 -3.32 -15.08 -5.11
C LYS A 12 -3.32 -15.11 -6.63
N LYS A 13 -2.86 -16.20 -7.21
CA LYS A 13 -2.84 -16.39 -8.66
C LYS A 13 -4.26 -16.22 -9.22
N GLY A 14 -4.39 -15.42 -10.26
CA GLY A 14 -5.67 -15.13 -10.89
C GLY A 14 -6.42 -13.96 -10.29
N LYS A 15 -5.90 -13.36 -9.21
CA LYS A 15 -6.53 -12.21 -8.54
C LYS A 15 -5.80 -10.90 -8.80
N GLU A 16 -4.83 -10.90 -9.72
CA GLU A 16 -3.99 -9.73 -9.97
C GLU A 16 -4.81 -8.53 -10.48
N ALA A 17 -5.79 -8.77 -11.37
CA ALA A 17 -6.63 -7.69 -11.90
C ALA A 17 -7.50 -7.06 -10.82
N ASP A 18 -8.11 -7.87 -9.96
CA ASP A 18 -8.92 -7.38 -8.84
C ASP A 18 -8.06 -6.58 -7.86
N PHE A 19 -6.87 -7.10 -7.56
CA PHE A 19 -5.92 -6.41 -6.69
C PHE A 19 -5.51 -5.05 -7.28
N ALA A 20 -5.16 -5.01 -8.56
CA ALA A 20 -4.74 -3.77 -9.22
C ALA A 20 -5.81 -2.70 -9.15
N ARG A 21 -7.08 -3.09 -9.28
CA ARG A 21 -8.22 -2.18 -9.18
C ARG A 21 -8.33 -1.57 -7.78
N LEU A 22 -8.19 -2.41 -6.75
CA LEU A 22 -8.21 -1.94 -5.37
C LEU A 22 -7.00 -1.06 -5.05
N LEU A 23 -5.84 -1.41 -5.59
CA LEU A 23 -4.62 -0.62 -5.38
C LEU A 23 -4.75 0.78 -5.98
N ARG A 24 -5.36 0.90 -7.16
CA ARG A 24 -5.62 2.21 -7.77
C ARG A 24 -6.59 3.04 -6.94
N ALA A 25 -7.62 2.40 -6.38
CA ALA A 25 -8.58 3.09 -5.51
C ALA A 25 -7.87 3.59 -4.24
N LEU A 26 -7.00 2.78 -3.66
CA LEU A 26 -6.23 3.14 -2.48
C LEU A 26 -5.29 4.31 -2.78
N ARG A 27 -4.60 4.27 -3.93
CA ARG A 27 -3.72 5.35 -4.36
C ARG A 27 -4.46 6.67 -4.53
N SER A 28 -5.67 6.64 -5.08
CA SER A 28 -6.50 7.84 -5.22
C SER A 28 -6.78 8.49 -3.88
N LYS A 29 -7.02 7.70 -2.84
CA LYS A 29 -7.21 8.21 -1.49
C LYS A 29 -5.92 8.79 -0.93
N ALA A 30 -4.79 8.10 -1.13
CA ALA A 30 -3.49 8.53 -0.61
C ALA A 30 -3.07 9.88 -1.17
N ILE A 31 -3.19 10.07 -2.48
CA ILE A 31 -2.74 11.28 -3.18
C ILE A 31 -3.38 12.54 -2.59
N PHE A 32 -4.63 12.46 -2.15
CA PHE A 32 -5.35 13.60 -1.59
C PHE A 32 -5.28 13.68 -0.06
N SER A 33 -4.53 12.78 0.57
CA SER A 33 -4.40 12.76 2.02
C SER A 33 -3.30 13.72 2.50
N LYS A 34 -3.53 14.31 3.67
CA LYS A 34 -2.55 15.20 4.30
C LYS A 34 -1.23 14.48 4.50
N GLY A 35 -0.15 15.12 4.13
CA GLY A 35 1.19 14.62 4.35
C GLY A 35 1.71 13.65 3.30
N TYR A 36 0.90 13.26 2.32
CA TYR A 36 1.36 12.41 1.23
C TYR A 36 2.41 13.15 0.40
N ILE A 37 3.54 12.52 0.13
CA ILE A 37 4.62 13.09 -0.68
C ILE A 37 4.69 12.42 -2.05
N SER A 38 4.84 11.09 -2.08
CA SER A 38 5.00 10.33 -3.33
C SER A 38 4.73 8.86 -3.09
N GLY A 39 4.57 8.12 -4.19
CA GLY A 39 4.40 6.69 -4.11
C GLY A 39 4.83 5.99 -5.39
N GLU A 40 5.33 4.77 -5.24
CA GLU A 40 5.68 3.87 -6.33
C GLU A 40 4.99 2.54 -6.12
N MET A 41 4.46 1.98 -7.20
CA MET A 41 3.87 0.65 -7.21
C MET A 41 4.71 -0.22 -8.12
N LEU A 42 5.36 -1.24 -7.53
CA LEU A 42 6.31 -2.09 -8.21
C LEU A 42 5.81 -3.53 -8.23
N ARG A 43 6.17 -4.26 -9.28
CA ARG A 43 5.95 -5.69 -9.37
C ARG A 43 7.31 -6.38 -9.43
N ASN A 44 7.49 -7.42 -8.64
CA ASN A 44 8.72 -8.20 -8.62
C ASN A 44 8.90 -8.91 -9.97
N ARG A 45 10.02 -8.69 -10.64
CA ARG A 45 10.30 -9.30 -11.93
C ARG A 45 10.36 -10.83 -11.84
N GLY A 46 10.86 -11.35 -10.73
CA GLY A 46 11.00 -12.79 -10.50
C GLY A 46 9.74 -13.48 -9.99
N ASP A 47 8.72 -12.71 -9.60
CA ASP A 47 7.47 -13.24 -9.07
C ASP A 47 6.32 -12.28 -9.41
N PRO A 48 5.58 -12.52 -10.50
CA PRO A 48 4.52 -11.60 -10.95
C PRO A 48 3.38 -11.39 -9.97
N GLN A 49 3.25 -12.25 -8.96
CA GLN A 49 2.22 -12.11 -7.92
C GLN A 49 2.68 -11.23 -6.75
N ASN A 50 3.96 -10.87 -6.72
CA ASN A 50 4.54 -10.08 -5.64
C ASN A 50 4.54 -8.60 -6.01
N TYR A 51 3.80 -7.80 -5.25
CA TYR A 51 3.68 -6.35 -5.43
C TYR A 51 4.31 -5.65 -4.26
N ILE A 52 5.09 -4.62 -4.55
CA ILE A 52 5.74 -3.79 -3.55
C ILE A 52 5.31 -2.35 -3.77
N VAL A 53 4.77 -1.72 -2.73
CA VAL A 53 4.38 -0.31 -2.76
C VAL A 53 5.28 0.44 -1.80
N ILE A 54 5.86 1.52 -2.28
CA ILE A 54 6.70 2.40 -1.46
C ILE A 54 6.04 3.77 -1.48
N THR A 55 5.63 4.25 -0.30
CA THR A 55 5.05 5.58 -0.19
C THR A 55 5.86 6.43 0.77
N ALA A 56 5.91 7.73 0.47
CA ALA A 56 6.59 8.71 1.30
C ALA A 56 5.55 9.63 1.92
N TRP A 57 5.69 9.90 3.21
CA TRP A 57 4.78 10.76 3.97
C TRP A 57 5.58 11.74 4.81
N GLN A 58 5.02 12.92 5.05
CA GLN A 58 5.70 13.93 5.85
C GLN A 58 5.91 13.46 7.29
N SER A 59 5.00 12.64 7.82
CA SER A 59 5.13 12.07 9.16
C SER A 59 4.44 10.73 9.24
N PHE A 60 4.80 9.93 10.23
CA PHE A 60 4.13 8.70 10.55
C PHE A 60 2.66 8.95 10.90
N ASP A 61 2.38 10.01 11.65
CA ASP A 61 1.02 10.35 12.07
C ASP A 61 0.11 10.62 10.87
N ASP A 62 0.62 11.26 9.82
CA ASP A 62 -0.14 11.51 8.60
C ASP A 62 -0.52 10.20 7.90
N TRP A 63 0.43 9.26 7.79
CA TRP A 63 0.15 7.95 7.23
C TRP A 63 -0.86 7.20 8.08
N GLU A 64 -0.71 7.21 9.39
CA GLU A 64 -1.60 6.52 10.31
C GLU A 64 -3.03 7.07 10.21
N ALA A 65 -3.17 8.39 10.11
CA ALA A 65 -4.48 9.03 9.92
C ALA A 65 -5.14 8.56 8.62
N TYR A 66 -4.38 8.47 7.53
CA TYR A 66 -4.86 7.96 6.26
C TYR A 66 -5.34 6.50 6.39
N GLU A 67 -4.57 5.66 7.09
CA GLU A 67 -4.93 4.25 7.28
C GLU A 67 -6.22 4.07 8.09
N LYS A 68 -6.56 5.02 8.96
CA LYS A 68 -7.75 4.95 9.81
C LYS A 68 -9.01 5.48 9.15
N VAL A 69 -8.91 6.11 7.97
CA VAL A 69 -10.10 6.57 7.23
C VAL A 69 -10.94 5.34 6.87
N PRO A 70 -12.28 5.36 7.12
CA PRO A 70 -13.12 4.17 6.89
C PRO A 70 -13.03 3.61 5.48
N GLU A 71 -12.99 4.45 4.44
CA GLU A 71 -12.86 4.01 3.06
C GLU A 71 -11.55 3.29 2.80
N THR A 72 -10.45 3.79 3.38
CA THR A 72 -9.14 3.15 3.29
C THR A 72 -9.15 1.79 3.95
N SER A 73 -9.71 1.71 5.17
CA SER A 73 -9.83 0.46 5.91
C SER A 73 -10.64 -0.60 5.15
N LYS A 74 -11.72 -0.19 4.49
CA LYS A 74 -12.53 -1.09 3.68
C LYS A 74 -11.78 -1.64 2.49
N ILE A 75 -10.98 -0.79 1.82
CA ILE A 75 -10.15 -1.23 0.69
C ILE A 75 -9.13 -2.24 1.17
N HIS A 76 -8.45 -1.97 2.28
CA HIS A 76 -7.48 -2.91 2.85
C HIS A 76 -8.11 -4.25 3.20
N ALA A 77 -9.31 -4.24 3.77
CA ALA A 77 -10.02 -5.47 4.11
C ALA A 77 -10.31 -6.32 2.87
N ARG A 78 -10.68 -5.69 1.76
CA ARG A 78 -10.89 -6.39 0.49
C ARG A 78 -9.58 -6.92 -0.07
N MET A 79 -8.50 -6.15 0.02
CA MET A 79 -7.19 -6.57 -0.45
C MET A 79 -6.69 -7.80 0.30
N GLU A 80 -6.87 -7.84 1.61
CA GLU A 80 -6.41 -8.97 2.43
C GLU A 80 -7.03 -10.32 1.98
N LYS A 81 -8.25 -10.31 1.48
CA LYS A 81 -8.90 -11.52 0.95
C LYS A 81 -8.24 -12.06 -0.31
N LEU A 82 -7.46 -11.22 -1.00
CA LEU A 82 -6.78 -11.58 -2.23
C LEU A 82 -5.33 -12.00 -2.01
N MET A 83 -4.85 -11.95 -0.77
CA MET A 83 -3.46 -12.22 -0.45
C MET A 83 -3.20 -13.71 -0.29
N ASP A 84 -2.06 -14.17 -0.85
CA ASP A 84 -1.60 -15.55 -0.74
C ASP A 84 -0.79 -15.78 0.55
N ARG A 85 -0.32 -14.71 1.17
CA ARG A 85 0.34 -14.71 2.47
C ARG A 85 0.10 -13.39 3.19
N ALA A 86 0.44 -13.32 4.45
CA ALA A 86 0.31 -12.10 5.24
C ALA A 86 1.10 -10.96 4.60
N THR A 87 0.50 -9.78 4.55
CA THR A 87 1.14 -8.56 4.07
C THR A 87 2.25 -8.16 5.03
N LYS A 88 3.40 -7.79 4.48
CA LYS A 88 4.54 -7.32 5.26
C LYS A 88 4.65 -5.81 5.12
N VAL A 89 4.81 -5.12 6.24
CA VAL A 89 4.92 -3.66 6.27
C VAL A 89 6.21 -3.27 6.97
N LYS A 90 6.98 -2.40 6.34
CA LYS A 90 8.15 -1.77 6.96
C LYS A 90 7.93 -0.27 7.01
N ILE A 91 8.20 0.32 8.16
CA ILE A 91 8.16 1.76 8.35
C ILE A 91 9.58 2.22 8.54
N CYS A 92 10.07 3.02 7.59
CA CYS A 92 11.47 3.43 7.54
C CYS A 92 11.61 4.94 7.68
N LEU A 93 12.60 5.33 8.45
CA LEU A 93 13.01 6.74 8.57
C LEU A 93 14.29 6.93 7.76
N HIS A 94 14.57 8.17 7.39
CA HIS A 94 15.86 8.48 6.77
C HIS A 94 16.99 8.18 7.77
N ALA A 95 18.02 7.49 7.28
CA ALA A 95 19.19 7.14 8.10
C ALA A 95 20.06 8.36 8.41
#